data_516fbb3a3dff5c46122580e6bef78793
#
_entry.id   516fbb3a3dff5c46122580e6bef78793
#
_cell.length_a   1.000
_cell.length_b   1.000
_cell.length_c   1.000
_cell.angle_alpha   90.00
_cell.angle_beta   90.00
_cell.angle_gamma   90.00
#
_symmetry.space_group_name_H-M   'P 1'
#
loop_
_entity.id
_entity.type
_entity.pdbx_description
1 polymer ?
#
loop_
_entity_poly.entity_id
_entity_poly.type
_entity_poly.pdbx_seq_one_letter_code
_entity_poly.pdbx_strand_id
1 'polypeptide(L)'
;MRYILAVFSLLNSFFVFSQEPLDYSQREIIYGRRDGMALTMTVLTPKKINGKAIVSLNSGGWVSTMYRQNDYLKRALPFVYSGYTVFLTMHSSAPRYAIPDAFEDVQRAIQFVRYNALTYHIDKDYIGITGTSSGGHLALLAATANDIADPSSKDPVEKVSSKVQAVAVFCPPTDFLNFGQTGFDPASQKQLLQQMDLLGVFQYTKWDSATRTYIAINDEKERLRIDSIISPAEMVTADDAPAYLMHGDKDETVPLQQSQLMAQKLKAAGVPVELSVKAGAGHGWKDMNEDEQEFIKWFDKYLKVRK
;
A
#
# COMPACT_ATOMS: atom_id res chain seq x y z
N MET A 1 -73.58 -25.77 -20.03
CA MET A 1 -72.57 -24.91 -19.36
C MET A 1 -71.19 -25.36 -19.81
N ARG A 2 -70.56 -24.61 -20.69
CA ARG A 2 -69.21 -24.88 -21.20
C ARG A 2 -68.26 -23.94 -20.46
N TYR A 3 -67.28 -24.45 -19.68
CA TYR A 3 -66.26 -23.68 -19.02
C TYR A 3 -65.07 -23.55 -20.00
N ILE A 4 -64.73 -22.32 -20.37
CA ILE A 4 -63.56 -21.96 -21.14
C ILE A 4 -62.42 -21.71 -20.12
N LEU A 5 -61.42 -22.60 -20.08
CA LEU A 5 -60.19 -22.35 -19.34
C LEU A 5 -59.31 -21.44 -20.18
N ALA A 6 -59.09 -20.21 -19.72
CA ALA A 6 -58.06 -19.30 -20.29
C ALA A 6 -56.73 -19.61 -19.63
N VAL A 7 -55.79 -20.15 -20.41
CA VAL A 7 -54.39 -20.33 -19.99
C VAL A 7 -53.64 -19.01 -20.21
N PHE A 8 -53.31 -18.30 -19.12
CA PHE A 8 -52.41 -17.14 -19.16
C PHE A 8 -50.97 -17.65 -19.21
N SER A 9 -50.35 -17.56 -20.39
CA SER A 9 -48.90 -17.78 -20.56
C SER A 9 -48.16 -16.54 -20.10
N LEU A 10 -47.52 -16.62 -18.92
CA LEU A 10 -46.59 -15.60 -18.41
C LEU A 10 -45.27 -15.76 -19.16
N LEU A 11 -45.02 -14.95 -20.15
CA LEU A 11 -43.71 -14.76 -20.76
C LEU A 11 -42.81 -14.00 -19.79
N ASN A 12 -41.99 -14.73 -19.01
CA ASN A 12 -40.89 -14.16 -18.26
C ASN A 12 -39.77 -13.75 -19.24
N SER A 13 -39.72 -12.47 -19.60
CA SER A 13 -38.59 -11.88 -20.32
C SER A 13 -37.41 -11.76 -19.36
N PHE A 14 -36.49 -12.69 -19.43
CA PHE A 14 -35.19 -12.54 -18.78
C PHE A 14 -34.42 -11.43 -19.51
N PHE A 15 -34.36 -10.23 -18.90
CA PHE A 15 -33.40 -9.22 -19.30
C PHE A 15 -32.01 -9.71 -18.88
N VAL A 16 -31.30 -10.31 -19.81
CA VAL A 16 -29.85 -10.53 -19.65
C VAL A 16 -29.21 -9.16 -19.80
N PHE A 17 -28.87 -8.53 -18.69
CA PHE A 17 -27.97 -7.39 -18.70
C PHE A 17 -26.59 -7.89 -19.18
N SER A 18 -26.30 -7.71 -20.46
CA SER A 18 -24.96 -7.84 -20.99
C SER A 18 -24.12 -6.77 -20.29
N GLN A 19 -23.32 -7.15 -19.31
CA GLN A 19 -22.27 -6.26 -18.83
C GLN A 19 -21.27 -6.06 -20.00
N GLU A 20 -21.05 -4.82 -20.37
CA GLU A 20 -19.97 -4.49 -21.29
C GLU A 20 -18.67 -5.13 -20.79
N PRO A 21 -17.89 -5.78 -21.68
CA PRO A 21 -16.66 -6.44 -21.24
C PRO A 21 -15.72 -5.39 -20.65
N LEU A 22 -15.29 -5.63 -19.42
CA LEU A 22 -14.32 -4.77 -18.74
C LEU A 22 -13.07 -4.61 -19.61
N ASP A 23 -12.50 -3.40 -19.65
CA ASP A 23 -11.26 -3.11 -20.39
C ASP A 23 -10.00 -3.67 -19.70
N TYR A 24 -10.19 -4.51 -18.69
CA TYR A 24 -9.13 -5.19 -17.96
C TYR A 24 -9.61 -6.57 -17.47
N SER A 25 -8.64 -7.44 -17.14
CA SER A 25 -8.92 -8.68 -16.40
C SER A 25 -8.55 -8.52 -14.93
N GLN A 26 -9.26 -9.25 -14.07
CA GLN A 26 -9.03 -9.27 -12.63
C GLN A 26 -8.82 -10.70 -12.15
N ARG A 27 -7.77 -10.90 -11.34
CA ARG A 27 -7.46 -12.22 -10.76
C ARG A 27 -6.85 -12.08 -9.38
N GLU A 28 -7.38 -12.79 -8.39
CA GLU A 28 -6.73 -12.95 -7.09
C GLU A 28 -5.65 -14.02 -7.14
N ILE A 29 -4.51 -13.75 -6.49
CA ILE A 29 -3.37 -14.65 -6.39
C ILE A 29 -2.78 -14.63 -4.98
N ILE A 30 -2.06 -15.69 -4.61
CA ILE A 30 -1.28 -15.76 -3.38
C ILE A 30 0.16 -15.38 -3.71
N TYR A 31 0.71 -14.34 -3.04
CA TYR A 31 2.10 -13.92 -3.23
C TYR A 31 3.03 -14.40 -2.12
N GLY A 32 2.48 -14.85 -1.01
CA GLY A 32 3.24 -15.32 0.14
C GLY A 32 2.36 -16.01 1.17
N ARG A 33 2.98 -16.42 2.25
CA ARG A 33 2.30 -16.98 3.43
C ARG A 33 2.97 -16.46 4.69
N ARG A 34 2.16 -16.14 5.71
CA ARG A 34 2.63 -15.78 7.06
C ARG A 34 1.88 -16.66 8.06
N ASP A 35 2.60 -17.45 8.86
CA ASP A 35 2.04 -18.38 9.86
C ASP A 35 0.90 -19.25 9.30
N GLY A 36 1.04 -19.74 8.08
CA GLY A 36 0.05 -20.56 7.39
C GLY A 36 -1.08 -19.79 6.68
N MET A 37 -1.28 -18.49 6.98
CA MET A 37 -2.24 -17.66 6.25
C MET A 37 -1.73 -17.32 4.85
N ALA A 38 -2.66 -17.26 3.88
CA ALA A 38 -2.35 -16.76 2.55
C ALA A 38 -2.26 -15.23 2.59
N LEU A 39 -1.17 -14.70 2.01
CA LEU A 39 -1.03 -13.29 1.69
C LEU A 39 -1.44 -13.13 0.23
N THR A 40 -2.49 -12.34 -0.02
CA THR A 40 -3.11 -12.24 -1.35
C THR A 40 -2.97 -10.86 -1.97
N MET A 41 -3.04 -10.84 -3.29
CA MET A 41 -3.21 -9.62 -4.05
C MET A 41 -4.15 -9.85 -5.23
N THR A 42 -4.88 -8.81 -5.63
CA THR A 42 -5.69 -8.82 -6.84
C THR A 42 -4.92 -8.16 -7.96
N VAL A 43 -4.63 -8.92 -9.01
CA VAL A 43 -3.95 -8.40 -10.21
C VAL A 43 -4.99 -7.87 -11.17
N LEU A 44 -4.84 -6.61 -11.56
CA LEU A 44 -5.64 -5.94 -12.59
C LEU A 44 -4.75 -5.76 -13.82
N THR A 45 -5.07 -6.49 -14.88
CA THR A 45 -4.28 -6.46 -16.12
C THR A 45 -5.06 -5.74 -17.20
N PRO A 46 -4.57 -4.58 -17.70
CA PRO A 46 -5.24 -3.84 -18.77
C PRO A 46 -5.17 -4.58 -20.11
N LYS A 47 -6.10 -4.31 -21.03
CA LYS A 47 -6.02 -4.84 -22.41
C LYS A 47 -4.76 -4.37 -23.15
N LYS A 48 -4.31 -3.14 -22.88
CA LYS A 48 -3.08 -2.58 -23.46
C LYS A 48 -2.06 -2.34 -22.35
N ILE A 49 -1.15 -3.28 -22.18
CA ILE A 49 -0.10 -3.23 -21.16
C ILE A 49 1.01 -2.27 -21.61
N ASN A 50 1.44 -1.35 -20.74
CA ASN A 50 2.54 -0.41 -21.01
C ASN A 50 3.91 -0.92 -20.51
N GLY A 51 3.97 -2.15 -19.96
CA GLY A 51 5.19 -2.76 -19.43
C GLY A 51 5.57 -2.31 -18.02
N LYS A 52 4.73 -1.51 -17.34
CA LYS A 52 5.00 -0.99 -16.00
C LYS A 52 4.02 -1.58 -14.98
N ALA A 53 4.45 -1.67 -13.72
CA ALA A 53 3.65 -2.17 -12.62
C ALA A 53 3.42 -1.12 -11.53
N ILE A 54 2.25 -1.15 -10.90
CA ILE A 54 1.96 -0.42 -9.66
C ILE A 54 1.55 -1.43 -8.59
N VAL A 55 2.31 -1.46 -7.49
CA VAL A 55 1.89 -2.11 -6.24
C VAL A 55 1.03 -1.11 -5.47
N SER A 56 -0.26 -1.38 -5.35
CA SER A 56 -1.22 -0.52 -4.66
C SER A 56 -1.62 -1.16 -3.33
N LEU A 57 -1.35 -0.48 -2.22
CA LEU A 57 -1.52 -1.06 -0.89
C LEU A 57 -2.95 -0.87 -0.38
N ASN A 58 -3.62 -1.99 -0.12
CA ASN A 58 -4.91 -2.03 0.58
C ASN A 58 -4.65 -2.00 2.09
N SER A 59 -4.59 -0.80 2.68
CA SER A 59 -4.30 -0.59 4.09
C SER A 59 -5.02 0.64 4.63
N GLY A 60 -5.76 0.47 5.71
CA GLY A 60 -6.37 1.56 6.48
C GLY A 60 -6.10 1.33 7.96
N GLY A 61 -5.37 2.25 8.65
CA GLY A 61 -4.92 2.05 10.02
C GLY A 61 -4.05 0.78 10.19
N TRP A 62 -3.25 0.44 9.18
CA TRP A 62 -2.45 -0.79 9.09
C TRP A 62 -3.27 -2.09 9.19
N VAL A 63 -4.54 -2.01 8.82
CA VAL A 63 -5.42 -3.17 8.65
C VAL A 63 -5.78 -3.31 7.18
N SER A 64 -5.54 -4.49 6.63
CA SER A 64 -5.88 -4.87 5.27
C SER A 64 -7.15 -5.71 5.29
N THR A 65 -8.18 -5.33 4.51
CA THR A 65 -9.49 -5.99 4.56
C THR A 65 -10.18 -6.02 3.22
N MET A 66 -10.83 -7.14 2.92
CA MET A 66 -11.70 -7.31 1.73
C MET A 66 -12.94 -6.42 1.76
N TYR A 67 -13.40 -5.99 2.93
CA TYR A 67 -14.55 -5.11 3.07
C TYR A 67 -14.41 -3.79 2.28
N ARG A 68 -13.18 -3.25 2.17
CA ARG A 68 -12.88 -2.02 1.42
C ARG A 68 -12.32 -2.27 0.02
N GLN A 69 -12.33 -3.52 -0.45
CA GLN A 69 -11.75 -3.90 -1.75
C GLN A 69 -12.28 -3.04 -2.91
N ASN A 70 -13.58 -2.75 -2.92
CA ASN A 70 -14.19 -1.96 -4.00
C ASN A 70 -13.68 -0.51 -4.02
N ASP A 71 -13.35 0.08 -2.87
CA ASP A 71 -12.81 1.45 -2.79
C ASP A 71 -11.38 1.47 -3.36
N TYR A 72 -10.56 0.50 -2.98
CA TYR A 72 -9.21 0.36 -3.52
C TYR A 72 -9.22 0.03 -5.02
N LEU A 73 -10.18 -0.79 -5.47
CA LEU A 73 -10.36 -1.08 -6.89
C LEU A 73 -10.66 0.21 -7.68
N LYS A 74 -11.61 1.04 -7.23
CA LYS A 74 -11.94 2.31 -7.89
C LYS A 74 -10.72 3.23 -8.02
N ARG A 75 -9.87 3.28 -7.00
CA ARG A 75 -8.64 4.07 -6.99
C ARG A 75 -7.55 3.50 -7.89
N ALA A 76 -7.54 2.21 -8.12
CA ALA A 76 -6.60 1.55 -9.01
C ALA A 76 -6.95 1.72 -10.51
N LEU A 77 -8.23 1.90 -10.84
CA LEU A 77 -8.70 1.97 -12.23
C LEU A 77 -8.02 3.05 -13.10
N PRO A 78 -7.74 4.28 -12.61
CA PRO A 78 -7.01 5.27 -13.41
C PRO A 78 -5.65 4.76 -13.89
N PHE A 79 -4.90 4.03 -13.07
CA PHE A 79 -3.63 3.41 -13.46
C PHE A 79 -3.85 2.30 -14.49
N VAL A 80 -4.86 1.44 -14.29
CA VAL A 80 -5.21 0.36 -15.24
C VAL A 80 -5.56 0.93 -16.60
N TYR A 81 -6.39 1.96 -16.68
CA TYR A 81 -6.76 2.62 -17.94
C TYR A 81 -5.58 3.35 -18.59
N SER A 82 -4.54 3.69 -17.83
CA SER A 82 -3.28 4.24 -18.34
C SER A 82 -2.28 3.13 -18.75
N GLY A 83 -2.71 1.86 -18.73
CA GLY A 83 -1.92 0.73 -19.22
C GLY A 83 -1.02 0.05 -18.18
N TYR A 84 -1.04 0.48 -16.92
CA TYR A 84 -0.29 -0.18 -15.85
C TYR A 84 -0.94 -1.50 -15.44
N THR A 85 -0.13 -2.54 -15.21
CA THR A 85 -0.59 -3.71 -14.46
C THR A 85 -0.57 -3.34 -12.98
N VAL A 86 -1.73 -3.42 -12.31
CA VAL A 86 -1.87 -3.01 -10.90
C VAL A 86 -2.04 -4.23 -10.01
N PHE A 87 -1.27 -4.27 -8.93
CA PHE A 87 -1.30 -5.29 -7.91
C PHE A 87 -1.90 -4.70 -6.64
N LEU A 88 -3.22 -4.89 -6.44
CA LEU A 88 -3.91 -4.52 -5.20
C LEU A 88 -3.50 -5.48 -4.10
N THR A 89 -2.57 -5.05 -3.26
CA THR A 89 -1.84 -5.89 -2.31
C THR A 89 -2.43 -5.78 -0.92
N MET A 90 -2.77 -6.92 -0.33
CA MET A 90 -3.13 -7.06 1.07
C MET A 90 -1.92 -7.50 1.89
N HIS A 91 -1.87 -7.15 3.16
CA HIS A 91 -0.83 -7.54 4.10
C HIS A 91 -1.43 -8.12 5.38
N SER A 92 -0.62 -8.76 6.22
CA SER A 92 -1.01 -9.19 7.56
C SER A 92 -1.37 -7.98 8.44
N SER A 93 -2.30 -8.18 9.37
CA SER A 93 -2.97 -7.05 10.03
C SER A 93 -3.08 -7.25 11.55
N ALA A 94 -3.16 -6.12 12.26
CA ALA A 94 -3.48 -6.09 13.67
C ALA A 94 -4.84 -6.81 13.96
N PRO A 95 -5.02 -7.33 15.18
CA PRO A 95 -4.10 -7.23 16.33
C PRO A 95 -3.02 -8.31 16.36
N ARG A 96 -3.04 -9.29 15.45
CA ARG A 96 -2.06 -10.40 15.46
C ARG A 96 -0.69 -9.96 14.97
N TYR A 97 -0.66 -9.04 14.02
CA TYR A 97 0.55 -8.56 13.37
C TYR A 97 0.66 -7.05 13.49
N ALA A 98 1.86 -6.58 13.81
CA ALA A 98 2.17 -5.17 13.96
C ALA A 98 2.70 -4.56 12.63
N ILE A 99 3.05 -3.28 12.66
CA ILE A 99 3.57 -2.56 11.48
C ILE A 99 4.80 -3.23 10.86
N PRO A 100 5.81 -3.71 11.63
CA PRO A 100 6.95 -4.41 11.04
C PRO A 100 6.56 -5.63 10.21
N ASP A 101 5.61 -6.45 10.70
CA ASP A 101 5.12 -7.64 9.98
C ASP A 101 4.44 -7.25 8.66
N ALA A 102 3.57 -6.23 8.69
CA ALA A 102 2.91 -5.72 7.49
C ALA A 102 3.92 -5.19 6.47
N PHE A 103 5.01 -4.57 6.94
CA PHE A 103 6.07 -4.08 6.08
C PHE A 103 6.86 -5.21 5.40
N GLU A 104 7.22 -6.27 6.12
CA GLU A 104 7.85 -7.47 5.53
C GLU A 104 6.98 -8.08 4.43
N ASP A 105 5.65 -8.11 4.63
CA ASP A 105 4.72 -8.59 3.60
C ASP A 105 4.74 -7.71 2.35
N VAL A 106 4.84 -6.39 2.51
CA VAL A 106 4.96 -5.45 1.38
C VAL A 106 6.26 -5.67 0.61
N GLN A 107 7.39 -5.85 1.30
CA GLN A 107 8.67 -6.18 0.66
C GLN A 107 8.59 -7.50 -0.11
N ARG A 108 7.96 -8.52 0.48
CA ARG A 108 7.69 -9.80 -0.18
C ARG A 108 6.81 -9.65 -1.42
N ALA A 109 5.78 -8.79 -1.35
CA ALA A 109 4.90 -8.51 -2.48
C ALA A 109 5.67 -7.89 -3.66
N ILE A 110 6.54 -6.92 -3.39
CA ILE A 110 7.39 -6.29 -4.42
C ILE A 110 8.33 -7.33 -5.06
N GLN A 111 8.98 -8.16 -4.24
CA GLN A 111 9.82 -9.26 -4.74
C GLN A 111 9.01 -10.23 -5.61
N PHE A 112 7.79 -10.60 -5.20
CA PHE A 112 6.91 -11.47 -5.97
C PHE A 112 6.56 -10.87 -7.33
N VAL A 113 6.19 -9.58 -7.38
CA VAL A 113 5.89 -8.86 -8.63
C VAL A 113 7.12 -8.87 -9.54
N ARG A 114 8.29 -8.54 -9.02
CA ARG A 114 9.55 -8.52 -9.77
C ARG A 114 9.95 -9.88 -10.29
N TYR A 115 9.86 -10.92 -9.47
CA TYR A 115 10.19 -12.28 -9.88
C TYR A 115 9.27 -12.79 -11.00
N ASN A 116 8.00 -12.43 -10.95
CA ASN A 116 7.00 -12.85 -11.93
C ASN A 116 6.78 -11.84 -13.08
N ALA A 117 7.68 -10.89 -13.26
CA ALA A 117 7.53 -9.79 -14.22
C ALA A 117 7.19 -10.27 -15.65
N LEU A 118 7.86 -11.33 -16.12
CA LEU A 118 7.57 -11.92 -17.44
C LEU A 118 6.15 -12.47 -17.57
N THR A 119 5.64 -13.10 -16.49
CA THR A 119 4.27 -13.67 -16.45
C THR A 119 3.20 -12.58 -16.61
N TYR A 120 3.48 -11.37 -16.10
CA TYR A 120 2.56 -10.24 -16.15
C TYR A 120 2.87 -9.25 -17.28
N HIS A 121 3.82 -9.59 -18.17
CA HIS A 121 4.25 -8.74 -19.29
C HIS A 121 4.69 -7.34 -18.84
N ILE A 122 5.35 -7.26 -17.69
CA ILE A 122 5.94 -6.03 -17.14
C ILE A 122 7.47 -6.12 -17.12
N ASP A 123 8.12 -4.98 -17.11
CA ASP A 123 9.55 -4.91 -16.88
C ASP A 123 9.83 -4.92 -15.37
N LYS A 124 10.72 -5.81 -14.93
CA LYS A 124 11.12 -5.95 -13.52
C LYS A 124 11.75 -4.69 -12.91
N ASP A 125 12.23 -3.78 -13.76
CA ASP A 125 12.88 -2.52 -13.35
C ASP A 125 11.93 -1.32 -13.43
N TYR A 126 10.60 -1.54 -13.66
CA TYR A 126 9.57 -0.50 -13.71
C TYR A 126 8.40 -0.80 -12.78
N ILE A 127 8.69 -0.86 -11.49
CA ILE A 127 7.72 -1.09 -10.41
C ILE A 127 7.59 0.18 -9.58
N GLY A 128 6.41 0.78 -9.59
CA GLY A 128 6.00 1.85 -8.69
C GLY A 128 5.18 1.32 -7.52
N ILE A 129 5.07 2.12 -6.45
CA ILE A 129 4.25 1.79 -5.29
C ILE A 129 3.39 2.98 -4.89
N THR A 130 2.16 2.70 -4.47
CA THR A 130 1.21 3.73 -4.02
C THR A 130 0.37 3.27 -2.84
N GLY A 131 -0.14 4.24 -2.09
CA GLY A 131 -1.05 3.99 -0.97
C GLY A 131 -1.55 5.27 -0.33
N THR A 132 -2.51 5.14 0.58
CA THR A 132 -3.07 6.25 1.35
C THR A 132 -2.92 6.00 2.83
N SER A 133 -2.66 7.05 3.62
CA SER A 133 -2.59 6.94 5.08
C SER A 133 -1.56 5.86 5.49
N SER A 134 -1.95 4.85 6.26
CA SER A 134 -1.10 3.71 6.60
C SER A 134 -0.54 2.95 5.37
N GLY A 135 -1.30 2.87 4.26
CA GLY A 135 -0.79 2.34 3.00
C GLY A 135 0.27 3.25 2.38
N GLY A 136 0.10 4.57 2.49
CA GLY A 136 1.11 5.55 2.09
C GLY A 136 2.39 5.47 2.93
N HIS A 137 2.25 5.24 4.23
CA HIS A 137 3.36 4.96 5.14
C HIS A 137 4.16 3.73 4.69
N LEU A 138 3.49 2.58 4.52
CA LEU A 138 4.15 1.33 4.10
C LEU A 138 4.79 1.46 2.71
N ALA A 139 4.19 2.26 1.80
CA ALA A 139 4.75 2.53 0.48
C ALA A 139 6.02 3.38 0.56
N LEU A 140 6.05 4.43 1.40
CA LEU A 140 7.25 5.22 1.63
C LEU A 140 8.33 4.40 2.34
N LEU A 141 7.95 3.57 3.32
CA LEU A 141 8.89 2.70 4.00
C LEU A 141 9.56 1.73 3.02
N ALA A 142 8.81 1.17 2.05
CA ALA A 142 9.37 0.33 0.99
C ALA A 142 10.28 1.12 0.02
N ALA A 143 10.02 2.43 -0.15
CA ALA A 143 10.83 3.28 -1.02
C ALA A 143 12.16 3.73 -0.37
N THR A 144 12.24 3.76 0.98
CA THR A 144 13.42 4.21 1.75
C THR A 144 14.18 3.08 2.44
N ALA A 145 13.57 1.91 2.63
CA ALA A 145 14.21 0.79 3.29
C ALA A 145 15.34 0.17 2.45
N ASN A 146 16.24 -0.52 3.13
CA ASN A 146 17.27 -1.32 2.48
C ASN A 146 16.66 -2.47 1.65
N ASP A 147 17.36 -2.85 0.59
CA ASP A 147 17.03 -4.03 -0.19
C ASP A 147 17.21 -5.30 0.66
N ILE A 148 16.23 -6.21 0.59
CA ILE A 148 16.26 -7.48 1.32
C ILE A 148 16.57 -8.68 0.42
N ALA A 149 17.05 -8.47 -0.80
CA ALA A 149 17.44 -9.55 -1.69
C ALA A 149 18.45 -10.50 -1.03
N ASP A 150 18.12 -11.78 -0.96
CA ASP A 150 19.02 -12.83 -0.46
C ASP A 150 19.36 -13.83 -1.59
N PRO A 151 20.49 -13.67 -2.28
CA PRO A 151 20.93 -14.60 -3.34
C PRO A 151 21.09 -16.04 -2.86
N SER A 152 21.27 -16.25 -1.55
CA SER A 152 21.47 -17.58 -0.94
C SER A 152 20.16 -18.29 -0.58
N SER A 153 19.02 -17.59 -0.57
CA SER A 153 17.72 -18.18 -0.22
C SER A 153 17.37 -19.35 -1.13
N LYS A 154 16.64 -20.32 -0.59
CA LYS A 154 16.04 -21.41 -1.36
C LYS A 154 14.78 -20.99 -2.11
N ASP A 155 14.12 -19.93 -1.66
CA ASP A 155 12.97 -19.32 -2.33
C ASP A 155 13.46 -18.38 -3.45
N PRO A 156 13.15 -18.66 -4.72
CA PRO A 156 13.61 -17.82 -5.82
C PRO A 156 13.03 -16.38 -5.78
N VAL A 157 11.91 -16.18 -5.10
CA VAL A 157 11.32 -14.83 -4.93
C VAL A 157 12.15 -13.98 -3.98
N GLU A 158 12.77 -14.55 -2.96
CA GLU A 158 13.63 -13.82 -2.02
C GLU A 158 14.98 -13.40 -2.65
N LYS A 159 15.35 -13.98 -3.80
CA LYS A 159 16.61 -13.66 -4.49
C LYS A 159 16.60 -12.34 -5.26
N VAL A 160 15.41 -11.79 -5.50
CA VAL A 160 15.25 -10.55 -6.26
C VAL A 160 15.04 -9.36 -5.35
N SER A 161 15.36 -8.17 -5.84
CA SER A 161 15.28 -6.91 -5.07
C SER A 161 13.86 -6.56 -4.65
N SER A 162 13.72 -6.01 -3.43
CA SER A 162 12.50 -5.39 -2.90
C SER A 162 12.41 -3.88 -3.17
N LYS A 163 13.39 -3.26 -3.82
CA LYS A 163 13.39 -1.82 -4.14
C LYS A 163 12.34 -1.47 -5.19
N VAL A 164 11.73 -0.31 -5.07
CA VAL A 164 10.83 0.28 -6.07
C VAL A 164 11.50 1.44 -6.79
N GLN A 165 11.00 1.82 -7.96
CA GLN A 165 11.62 2.85 -8.80
C GLN A 165 10.93 4.21 -8.70
N ALA A 166 9.73 4.28 -8.13
CA ALA A 166 9.01 5.50 -7.80
C ALA A 166 7.93 5.22 -6.76
N VAL A 167 7.59 6.23 -5.95
CA VAL A 167 6.50 6.17 -4.98
C VAL A 167 5.62 7.42 -5.11
N ALA A 168 4.30 7.24 -4.95
CA ALA A 168 3.34 8.33 -4.91
C ALA A 168 2.24 8.02 -3.87
N VAL A 169 1.99 8.92 -2.92
CA VAL A 169 1.18 8.62 -1.75
C VAL A 169 0.30 9.78 -1.28
N PHE A 170 -0.83 9.42 -0.65
CA PHE A 170 -1.71 10.39 0.01
C PHE A 170 -1.58 10.31 1.53
N CYS A 171 -1.46 11.45 2.19
CA CYS A 171 -1.54 11.67 3.65
C CYS A 171 -0.77 10.63 4.49
N PRO A 172 0.51 10.34 4.21
CA PRO A 172 1.25 9.31 4.91
C PRO A 172 1.74 9.76 6.28
N PRO A 173 1.65 8.95 7.35
CA PRO A 173 2.56 9.03 8.48
C PRO A 173 4.01 8.77 8.01
N THR A 174 5.00 9.45 8.59
CA THR A 174 6.39 9.33 8.13
C THR A 174 7.42 9.30 9.25
N ASP A 175 7.05 9.79 10.45
CA ASP A 175 7.92 9.83 11.62
C ASP A 175 7.10 9.62 12.89
N PHE A 176 7.28 8.46 13.53
CA PHE A 176 6.60 8.11 14.78
C PHE A 176 7.32 8.63 16.03
N LEU A 177 8.52 9.21 15.88
CA LEU A 177 9.24 9.84 16.99
C LEU A 177 8.91 11.32 17.13
N ASN A 178 8.33 11.93 16.06
CA ASN A 178 7.99 13.36 15.99
C ASN A 178 6.65 13.57 15.29
N PHE A 179 5.59 12.90 15.73
CA PHE A 179 4.29 12.94 15.08
C PHE A 179 3.52 14.22 15.42
N GLY A 180 3.43 15.13 14.47
CA GLY A 180 2.78 16.45 14.63
C GLY A 180 3.64 17.48 15.38
N GLN A 181 4.47 17.04 16.31
CA GLN A 181 5.41 17.88 17.07
C GLN A 181 6.65 17.08 17.48
N THR A 182 7.73 17.78 17.73
CA THR A 182 9.00 17.18 18.15
C THR A 182 8.84 16.39 19.44
N GLY A 183 9.31 15.15 19.46
CA GLY A 183 9.32 14.28 20.62
C GLY A 183 7.95 13.68 20.98
N PHE A 184 6.93 13.84 20.15
CA PHE A 184 5.65 13.17 20.36
C PHE A 184 5.63 11.83 19.63
N ASP A 185 5.69 10.75 20.41
CA ASP A 185 5.57 9.36 19.98
C ASP A 185 4.13 8.86 20.22
N PRO A 186 3.32 8.66 19.16
CA PRO A 186 1.95 8.13 19.31
C PRO A 186 1.92 6.70 19.83
N ALA A 187 2.97 5.89 19.57
CA ALA A 187 3.02 4.50 20.05
C ALA A 187 3.06 4.39 21.58
N SER A 188 3.55 5.43 22.28
CA SER A 188 3.51 5.54 23.74
C SER A 188 2.14 5.93 24.30
N GLN A 189 1.23 6.47 23.47
CA GLN A 189 -0.05 7.05 23.87
C GLN A 189 -1.18 6.02 23.87
N LYS A 190 -1.16 5.05 24.77
CA LYS A 190 -2.10 3.91 24.80
C LYS A 190 -3.58 4.31 24.74
N GLN A 191 -3.97 5.37 25.46
CA GLN A 191 -5.37 5.84 25.48
C GLN A 191 -5.79 6.40 24.10
N LEU A 192 -4.91 7.17 23.47
CA LEU A 192 -5.14 7.70 22.13
C LEU A 192 -5.25 6.57 21.10
N LEU A 193 -4.32 5.63 21.12
CA LEU A 193 -4.33 4.46 20.23
C LEU A 193 -5.58 3.60 20.42
N GLN A 194 -6.05 3.44 21.65
CA GLN A 194 -7.29 2.70 21.94
C GLN A 194 -8.53 3.42 21.39
N GLN A 195 -8.60 4.75 21.50
CA GLN A 195 -9.69 5.54 20.95
C GLN A 195 -9.73 5.51 19.41
N MET A 196 -8.58 5.32 18.78
CA MET A 196 -8.43 5.23 17.33
C MET A 196 -8.47 3.80 16.77
N ASP A 197 -8.70 2.77 17.61
CA ASP A 197 -8.58 1.35 17.25
C ASP A 197 -7.19 0.96 16.67
N LEU A 198 -6.14 1.67 17.08
CA LEU A 198 -4.77 1.46 16.60
C LEU A 198 -3.86 0.78 17.63
N LEU A 199 -4.36 0.42 18.81
CA LEU A 199 -3.52 -0.14 19.86
C LEU A 199 -2.76 -1.39 19.41
N GLY A 200 -3.44 -2.28 18.66
CA GLY A 200 -2.85 -3.53 18.20
C GLY A 200 -1.71 -3.37 17.18
N VAL A 201 -1.68 -2.29 16.41
CA VAL A 201 -0.66 -2.09 15.37
C VAL A 201 0.69 -1.65 15.94
N PHE A 202 0.71 -1.11 17.17
CA PHE A 202 1.90 -0.71 17.91
C PHE A 202 2.21 -1.67 19.09
N GLN A 203 1.51 -2.81 19.17
CA GLN A 203 1.84 -3.88 20.12
C GLN A 203 2.92 -4.79 19.56
N TYR A 204 4.17 -4.39 19.73
CA TYR A 204 5.30 -5.18 19.26
C TYR A 204 5.49 -6.41 20.14
N THR A 205 5.73 -7.55 19.50
CA THR A 205 5.98 -8.83 20.18
C THR A 205 7.25 -9.46 19.63
N LYS A 206 7.85 -10.34 20.43
CA LYS A 206 8.96 -11.18 19.99
C LYS A 206 8.73 -12.63 20.42
N TRP A 207 9.22 -13.55 19.62
CA TRP A 207 9.18 -14.97 19.97
C TRP A 207 10.09 -15.24 21.16
N ASP A 208 9.56 -15.89 22.21
CA ASP A 208 10.32 -16.38 23.34
C ASP A 208 10.45 -17.91 23.23
N SER A 209 11.67 -18.40 23.00
CA SER A 209 11.96 -19.81 22.82
C SER A 209 11.81 -20.62 24.13
N ALA A 210 11.93 -19.99 25.29
CA ALA A 210 11.78 -20.64 26.58
C ALA A 210 10.32 -20.99 26.90
N THR A 211 9.42 -20.03 26.66
CA THR A 211 7.97 -20.22 26.88
C THR A 211 7.23 -20.72 25.63
N ARG A 212 7.90 -20.71 24.46
CA ARG A 212 7.32 -21.06 23.16
C ARG A 212 6.06 -20.24 22.82
N THR A 213 6.10 -18.94 23.11
CA THR A 213 5.00 -18.00 22.83
C THR A 213 5.55 -16.65 22.41
N TYR A 214 4.69 -15.82 21.84
CA TYR A 214 5.00 -14.40 21.59
C TYR A 214 4.79 -13.61 22.87
N ILE A 215 5.81 -12.87 23.30
CA ILE A 215 5.77 -11.98 24.48
C ILE A 215 5.86 -10.53 24.02
N ALA A 216 5.16 -9.64 24.73
CA ALA A 216 5.19 -8.21 24.45
C ALA A 216 6.59 -7.62 24.69
N ILE A 217 7.01 -6.73 23.80
CA ILE A 217 8.21 -5.90 23.96
C ILE A 217 7.81 -4.70 24.82
N ASN A 218 8.20 -4.74 26.10
CA ASN A 218 7.91 -3.68 27.09
C ASN A 218 9.12 -2.76 27.34
N ASP A 219 10.29 -3.11 26.86
CA ASP A 219 11.50 -2.29 26.96
C ASP A 219 11.34 -1.04 26.07
N GLU A 220 11.41 0.14 26.70
CA GLU A 220 11.19 1.42 26.03
C GLU A 220 12.23 1.69 24.94
N LYS A 221 13.50 1.36 25.20
CA LYS A 221 14.58 1.57 24.24
C LYS A 221 14.38 0.71 23.00
N GLU A 222 13.94 -0.54 23.16
CA GLU A 222 13.65 -1.44 22.05
C GLU A 222 12.41 -0.98 21.27
N ARG A 223 11.38 -0.47 21.93
CA ARG A 223 10.22 0.11 21.28
C ARG A 223 10.58 1.33 20.45
N LEU A 224 11.32 2.29 21.01
CA LEU A 224 11.80 3.47 20.26
C LEU A 224 12.67 3.07 19.05
N ARG A 225 13.46 2.01 19.19
CA ARG A 225 14.23 1.46 18.06
C ARG A 225 13.30 0.95 16.96
N ILE A 226 12.22 0.25 17.31
CA ILE A 226 11.23 -0.22 16.34
C ILE A 226 10.53 0.98 15.69
N ASP A 227 10.08 1.97 16.49
CA ASP A 227 9.41 3.19 15.99
C ASP A 227 10.32 3.97 15.02
N SER A 228 11.64 3.98 15.27
CA SER A 228 12.61 4.57 14.34
C SER A 228 12.70 3.81 13.01
N ILE A 229 12.82 2.48 13.04
CA ILE A 229 12.98 1.68 11.80
C ILE A 229 11.69 1.56 10.97
N ILE A 230 10.53 1.85 11.54
CA ILE A 230 9.28 1.98 10.80
C ILE A 230 8.95 3.43 10.44
N SER A 231 9.83 4.39 10.71
CA SER A 231 9.67 5.80 10.34
C SER A 231 10.44 6.06 9.02
N PRO A 232 9.77 6.11 7.85
CA PRO A 232 10.47 6.29 6.57
C PRO A 232 11.31 7.57 6.53
N ALA A 233 10.92 8.61 7.24
CA ALA A 233 11.69 9.85 7.33
C ALA A 233 13.04 9.68 8.04
N GLU A 234 13.20 8.67 8.92
CA GLU A 234 14.47 8.35 9.60
C GLU A 234 15.40 7.46 8.75
N MET A 235 14.89 6.91 7.65
CA MET A 235 15.61 5.96 6.80
C MET A 235 16.10 6.58 5.48
N VAL A 236 15.80 7.85 5.21
CA VAL A 236 16.09 8.51 3.94
C VAL A 236 17.59 8.48 3.60
N THR A 237 17.89 8.01 2.39
CA THR A 237 19.22 7.97 1.78
C THR A 237 19.22 8.56 0.37
N ALA A 238 20.37 8.81 -0.22
CA ALA A 238 20.47 9.43 -1.55
C ALA A 238 20.09 8.50 -2.71
N ASP A 239 19.98 7.18 -2.47
CA ASP A 239 19.60 6.17 -3.46
C ASP A 239 18.12 5.79 -3.41
N ASP A 240 17.33 6.50 -2.62
CA ASP A 240 15.89 6.26 -2.49
C ASP A 240 15.10 6.61 -3.76
N ALA A 241 13.94 5.99 -3.87
CA ALA A 241 13.05 6.21 -5.01
C ALA A 241 12.46 7.64 -5.01
N PRO A 242 12.35 8.29 -6.19
CA PRO A 242 11.62 9.55 -6.33
C PRO A 242 10.21 9.46 -5.74
N ALA A 243 9.81 10.47 -4.94
CA ALA A 243 8.59 10.46 -4.16
C ALA A 243 7.65 11.63 -4.50
N TYR A 244 6.35 11.32 -4.69
CA TYR A 244 5.27 12.31 -4.76
C TYR A 244 4.37 12.16 -3.54
N LEU A 245 4.21 13.23 -2.79
CA LEU A 245 3.32 13.28 -1.62
C LEU A 245 2.17 14.26 -1.88
N MET A 246 0.95 13.86 -1.55
CA MET A 246 -0.20 14.74 -1.57
C MET A 246 -0.91 14.72 -0.21
N HIS A 247 -1.22 15.90 0.35
CA HIS A 247 -1.71 16.02 1.72
C HIS A 247 -2.70 17.17 1.88
N GLY A 248 -3.77 16.98 2.66
CA GLY A 248 -4.70 18.04 3.03
C GLY A 248 -4.14 18.94 4.14
N ASP A 249 -4.33 20.27 4.03
CA ASP A 249 -3.83 21.22 5.05
C ASP A 249 -4.69 21.27 6.32
N LYS A 250 -5.84 20.60 6.31
CA LYS A 250 -6.76 20.44 7.45
C LYS A 250 -6.86 19.00 7.92
N ASP A 251 -5.82 18.19 7.66
CA ASP A 251 -5.77 16.80 8.12
C ASP A 251 -5.54 16.75 9.64
N GLU A 252 -6.58 16.31 10.36
CA GLU A 252 -6.56 16.15 11.82
C GLU A 252 -6.16 14.74 12.25
N THR A 253 -6.06 13.79 11.30
CA THR A 253 -5.69 12.39 11.56
C THR A 253 -4.18 12.21 11.43
N VAL A 254 -3.62 12.67 10.32
CA VAL A 254 -2.17 12.68 10.07
C VAL A 254 -1.75 14.11 9.81
N PRO A 255 -1.00 14.75 10.73
CA PRO A 255 -0.59 16.14 10.55
C PRO A 255 0.18 16.37 9.24
N LEU A 256 -0.11 17.45 8.51
CA LEU A 256 0.61 17.84 7.29
C LEU A 256 2.13 17.89 7.50
N GLN A 257 2.57 18.19 8.73
CA GLN A 257 3.97 18.18 9.15
C GLN A 257 4.68 16.87 8.76
N GLN A 258 4.00 15.71 8.76
CA GLN A 258 4.57 14.42 8.38
C GLN A 258 5.05 14.42 6.92
N SER A 259 4.22 14.88 5.99
CA SER A 259 4.61 15.00 4.58
C SER A 259 5.64 16.11 4.35
N GLN A 260 5.57 17.21 5.10
CA GLN A 260 6.56 18.28 5.01
C GLN A 260 7.96 17.82 5.46
N LEU A 261 8.02 17.08 6.57
CA LEU A 261 9.28 16.53 7.08
C LEU A 261 9.89 15.53 6.08
N MET A 262 9.06 14.62 5.56
CA MET A 262 9.51 13.63 4.56
C MET A 262 10.07 14.32 3.31
N ALA A 263 9.34 15.29 2.76
CA ALA A 263 9.78 16.05 1.59
C ALA A 263 11.08 16.82 1.86
N GLN A 264 11.23 17.40 3.06
CA GLN A 264 12.46 18.07 3.47
C GLN A 264 13.65 17.13 3.50
N LYS A 265 13.51 15.94 4.11
CA LYS A 265 14.58 14.95 4.24
C LYS A 265 14.98 14.38 2.87
N LEU A 266 14.03 14.00 2.03
CA LEU A 266 14.30 13.54 0.66
C LEU A 266 15.03 14.61 -0.16
N LYS A 267 14.58 15.87 -0.08
CA LYS A 267 15.24 16.99 -0.76
C LYS A 267 16.69 17.21 -0.26
N ALA A 268 16.90 17.12 1.05
CA ALA A 268 18.23 17.23 1.65
C ALA A 268 19.17 16.09 1.20
N ALA A 269 18.64 14.88 0.97
CA ALA A 269 19.36 13.74 0.43
C ALA A 269 19.59 13.80 -1.09
N GLY A 270 19.03 14.81 -1.79
CA GLY A 270 19.14 14.93 -3.25
C GLY A 270 18.16 14.04 -4.03
N VAL A 271 17.19 13.40 -3.34
CA VAL A 271 16.16 12.57 -3.97
C VAL A 271 15.09 13.46 -4.58
N PRO A 272 14.67 13.22 -5.84
CA PRO A 272 13.57 13.97 -6.44
C PRO A 272 12.28 13.79 -5.63
N VAL A 273 11.69 14.90 -5.18
CA VAL A 273 10.47 14.89 -4.38
C VAL A 273 9.53 16.02 -4.79
N GLU A 274 8.23 15.74 -4.76
CA GLU A 274 7.17 16.73 -4.92
C GLU A 274 6.16 16.58 -3.77
N LEU A 275 5.77 17.71 -3.17
CA LEU A 275 4.72 17.79 -2.16
C LEU A 275 3.62 18.71 -2.65
N SER A 276 2.43 18.15 -2.90
CA SER A 276 1.22 18.89 -3.24
C SER A 276 0.32 19.01 -2.01
N VAL A 277 -0.01 20.26 -1.63
CA VAL A 277 -0.87 20.52 -0.49
C VAL A 277 -2.26 20.92 -0.99
N LYS A 278 -3.28 20.18 -0.56
CA LYS A 278 -4.69 20.44 -0.90
C LYS A 278 -5.31 21.38 0.12
N ALA A 279 -5.55 22.63 -0.29
CA ALA A 279 -6.12 23.65 0.57
C ALA A 279 -7.55 23.30 1.02
N GLY A 280 -7.81 23.38 2.33
CA GLY A 280 -9.08 23.07 2.97
C GLY A 280 -9.44 21.60 3.08
N ALA A 281 -8.59 20.70 2.59
CA ALA A 281 -8.83 19.27 2.64
C ALA A 281 -8.38 18.63 3.97
N GLY A 282 -9.16 17.64 4.48
CA GLY A 282 -8.83 16.82 5.63
C GLY A 282 -8.01 15.58 5.25
N HIS A 283 -8.18 14.48 6.03
CA HIS A 283 -7.53 13.16 5.77
C HIS A 283 -8.02 12.46 4.50
N GLY A 284 -8.92 13.06 3.78
CA GLY A 284 -9.46 12.66 2.49
C GLY A 284 -10.32 13.78 1.95
N TRP A 285 -10.56 13.79 0.64
CA TRP A 285 -11.40 14.76 -0.05
C TRP A 285 -12.12 14.13 -1.22
N LYS A 286 -13.17 14.83 -1.70
CA LYS A 286 -14.11 14.29 -2.69
C LYS A 286 -13.42 13.84 -3.98
N ASP A 287 -12.43 14.59 -4.45
CA ASP A 287 -11.84 14.41 -5.79
C ASP A 287 -10.48 13.69 -5.74
N MET A 288 -10.19 12.94 -4.66
CA MET A 288 -8.92 12.17 -4.53
C MET A 288 -8.67 11.20 -5.70
N ASN A 289 -9.74 10.63 -6.28
CA ASN A 289 -9.59 9.72 -7.42
C ASN A 289 -9.14 10.46 -8.69
N GLU A 290 -9.48 11.74 -8.83
CA GLU A 290 -9.02 12.58 -9.94
C GLU A 290 -7.53 12.94 -9.75
N ASP A 291 -7.10 13.09 -8.52
CA ASP A 291 -5.71 13.38 -8.17
C ASP A 291 -4.74 12.20 -8.45
N GLU A 292 -5.26 10.96 -8.62
CA GLU A 292 -4.47 9.83 -9.12
C GLU A 292 -3.83 10.12 -10.50
N GLN A 293 -4.37 11.08 -11.27
CA GLN A 293 -3.77 11.51 -12.54
C GLN A 293 -2.39 12.17 -12.34
N GLU A 294 -2.16 12.87 -11.23
CA GLU A 294 -0.85 13.43 -10.90
C GLU A 294 0.16 12.32 -10.57
N PHE A 295 -0.31 11.27 -9.89
CA PHE A 295 0.53 10.09 -9.62
C PHE A 295 0.89 9.36 -10.92
N ILE A 296 -0.05 9.24 -11.87
CA ILE A 296 0.23 8.64 -13.19
C ILE A 296 1.31 9.44 -13.92
N LYS A 297 1.23 10.79 -13.94
CA LYS A 297 2.27 11.65 -14.53
C LYS A 297 3.62 11.45 -13.84
N TRP A 298 3.62 11.30 -12.50
CA TRP A 298 4.82 11.01 -11.72
C TRP A 298 5.45 9.68 -12.09
N PHE A 299 4.65 8.60 -12.12
CA PHE A 299 5.12 7.29 -12.52
C PHE A 299 5.57 7.28 -13.99
N ASP A 300 4.88 7.95 -14.89
CA ASP A 300 5.31 8.07 -16.29
C ASP A 300 6.65 8.81 -16.44
N LYS A 301 6.95 9.73 -15.55
CA LYS A 301 8.23 10.45 -15.53
C LYS A 301 9.37 9.56 -15.07
N TYR A 302 9.18 8.73 -14.04
CA TYR A 302 10.25 7.99 -13.37
C TYR A 302 10.32 6.51 -13.73
N LEU A 303 9.21 5.88 -14.12
CA LEU A 303 9.20 4.52 -14.65
C LEU A 303 9.40 4.55 -16.17
N LYS A 304 10.59 4.99 -16.62
CA LYS A 304 10.92 5.07 -18.05
C LYS A 304 11.94 4.03 -18.41
N VAL A 305 11.72 3.39 -19.59
CA VAL A 305 12.73 2.57 -20.25
C VAL A 305 14.00 3.40 -20.41
N ARG A 306 15.10 2.99 -19.75
CA ARG A 306 16.40 3.53 -20.10
C ARG A 306 16.68 3.14 -21.55
N LYS A 307 16.67 4.14 -22.46
CA LYS A 307 17.03 3.95 -23.86
C LYS A 307 18.50 3.55 -23.97
#